data_327c27da1a3d8f769623d3e42b0756f3
#
_entry.id   327c27da1a3d8f769623d3e42b0756f3
#
_cell.length_a   1.000
_cell.length_b   1.000
_cell.length_c   1.000
_cell.angle_alpha   90.00
_cell.angle_beta   90.00
_cell.angle_gamma   90.00
#
_symmetry.space_group_name_H-M   'P 1'
#
loop_
_entity.id
_entity.type
_entity.pdbx_description
1 polymer ?
#
loop_
_entity_poly.entity_id
_entity_poly.type
_entity_poly.pdbx_seq_one_letter_code
_entity_poly.pdbx_strand_id
1 'polypeptide(L)'
;MAAFERVKSGIDELDETLDNIRLGDNVVWQVSNLKEFSYFVNPYVKQALEDKRNLIYINFGQHEPLIPMDESDFEKLEAERNNPDTEFAMIEKEGIKIYKVDPMEQFESFTLEVHNIITKEGFDAFYVFDCLSDLQAAWATDLMMGNFFRVTCPYLFILDTVAFFPVIRGKHSFESIAKIRETT
;
A
#
# COMPACT_ATOMS: atom_id res chain seq x y z
N MET A 1 10.07 19.37 -9.95
CA MET A 1 8.73 18.79 -10.17
C MET A 1 8.92 17.51 -10.95
N ALA A 2 9.00 16.37 -10.26
CA ALA A 2 9.01 15.05 -10.89
C ALA A 2 7.59 14.56 -11.21
N ALA A 3 6.56 15.25 -10.69
CA ALA A 3 5.17 14.97 -11.01
C ALA A 3 4.99 14.92 -12.53
N PHE A 4 4.54 13.76 -13.05
CA PHE A 4 4.42 13.38 -14.45
C PHE A 4 5.61 12.62 -15.06
N GLU A 5 6.68 12.31 -14.31
CA GLU A 5 7.64 11.32 -14.78
C GLU A 5 6.93 9.98 -14.96
N ARG A 6 7.10 9.40 -16.16
CA ARG A 6 6.50 8.10 -16.49
C ARG A 6 7.33 7.00 -15.87
N VAL A 7 6.66 6.08 -15.21
CA VAL A 7 7.26 4.89 -14.62
C VAL A 7 6.56 3.64 -15.12
N LYS A 8 7.25 2.51 -15.11
CA LYS A 8 6.68 1.25 -15.56
C LYS A 8 5.92 0.57 -14.41
N SER A 9 4.79 -0.03 -14.76
CA SER A 9 4.03 -0.90 -13.85
C SER A 9 4.62 -2.31 -13.76
N GLY A 10 5.48 -2.69 -14.71
CA GLY A 10 5.95 -4.06 -14.91
C GLY A 10 4.98 -4.92 -15.73
N ILE A 11 3.92 -4.33 -16.28
CA ILE A 11 2.94 -4.99 -17.16
C ILE A 11 2.87 -4.20 -18.46
N ASP A 12 3.53 -4.68 -19.51
CA ASP A 12 3.71 -3.94 -20.77
C ASP A 12 2.37 -3.51 -21.39
N GLU A 13 1.36 -4.38 -21.43
CA GLU A 13 0.04 -4.08 -21.98
C GLU A 13 -0.71 -2.99 -21.18
N LEU A 14 -0.48 -2.93 -19.86
CA LEU A 14 -1.03 -1.88 -19.02
C LEU A 14 -0.34 -0.56 -19.29
N ASP A 15 0.99 -0.59 -19.35
CA ASP A 15 1.81 0.60 -19.64
C ASP A 15 1.47 1.20 -21.00
N GLU A 16 1.28 0.36 -22.03
CA GLU A 16 0.81 0.81 -23.35
C GLU A 16 -0.60 1.43 -23.30
N THR A 17 -1.52 0.80 -22.53
CA THR A 17 -2.92 1.25 -22.46
C THR A 17 -3.07 2.57 -21.70
N LEU A 18 -2.31 2.75 -20.61
CA LEU A 18 -2.37 3.93 -19.75
C LEU A 18 -1.37 5.04 -20.15
N ASP A 19 -0.54 4.83 -21.19
CA ASP A 19 0.60 5.71 -21.49
C ASP A 19 1.56 5.81 -20.28
N ASN A 20 1.83 4.67 -19.64
CA ASN A 20 2.51 4.44 -18.38
C ASN A 20 1.78 4.99 -17.13
N ILE A 21 2.21 4.49 -15.97
CA ILE A 21 1.91 5.09 -14.67
C ILE A 21 2.83 6.31 -14.50
N ARG A 22 2.44 7.25 -13.65
CA ARG A 22 3.22 8.47 -13.37
C ARG A 22 3.53 8.59 -11.89
N LEU A 23 4.61 9.26 -11.57
CA LEU A 23 4.86 9.66 -10.19
C LEU A 23 3.70 10.51 -9.66
N GLY A 24 3.19 10.16 -8.50
CA GLY A 24 1.98 10.70 -7.91
C GLY A 24 0.74 9.81 -8.07
N ASP A 25 0.77 8.80 -8.96
CA ASP A 25 -0.40 7.96 -9.20
C ASP A 25 -0.70 7.01 -8.03
N ASN A 26 -1.98 6.98 -7.67
CA ASN A 26 -2.55 6.03 -6.73
C ASN A 26 -3.42 5.03 -7.50
N VAL A 27 -2.95 3.80 -7.64
CA VAL A 27 -3.58 2.77 -8.48
C VAL A 27 -4.41 1.82 -7.63
N VAL A 28 -5.71 1.81 -7.83
CA VAL A 28 -6.64 0.93 -7.10
C VAL A 28 -7.07 -0.24 -7.97
N TRP A 29 -6.74 -1.44 -7.52
CA TRP A 29 -7.10 -2.69 -8.15
C TRP A 29 -8.37 -3.28 -7.52
N GLN A 30 -9.48 -3.25 -8.25
CA GLN A 30 -10.71 -3.92 -7.84
C GLN A 30 -10.66 -5.39 -8.24
N VAL A 31 -10.30 -6.25 -7.30
CA VAL A 31 -10.08 -7.69 -7.50
C VAL A 31 -11.15 -8.54 -6.82
N SER A 32 -11.34 -9.77 -7.29
CA SER A 32 -12.26 -10.70 -6.66
C SER A 32 -11.70 -11.30 -5.37
N ASN A 33 -10.38 -11.42 -5.29
CA ASN A 33 -9.63 -11.91 -4.14
C ASN A 33 -8.15 -11.47 -4.23
N LEU A 34 -7.40 -11.63 -3.16
CA LEU A 34 -5.99 -11.21 -3.11
C LEU A 34 -5.06 -12.04 -4.00
N LYS A 35 -5.43 -13.31 -4.30
CA LYS A 35 -4.67 -14.10 -5.26
C LYS A 35 -4.73 -13.49 -6.67
N GLU A 36 -5.86 -12.91 -7.04
CA GLU A 36 -5.98 -12.15 -8.30
C GLU A 36 -5.10 -10.90 -8.29
N PHE A 37 -4.98 -10.21 -7.15
CA PHE A 37 -4.12 -9.04 -7.01
C PHE A 37 -2.64 -9.38 -7.19
N SER A 38 -2.19 -10.59 -6.85
CA SER A 38 -0.79 -10.98 -7.03
C SER A 38 -0.32 -10.91 -8.49
N TYR A 39 -1.23 -11.08 -9.46
CA TYR A 39 -0.90 -10.95 -10.89
C TYR A 39 -0.50 -9.52 -11.29
N PHE A 40 -0.92 -8.52 -10.52
CA PHE A 40 -0.62 -7.11 -10.76
C PHE A 40 0.50 -6.60 -9.86
N VAL A 41 0.52 -7.02 -8.61
CA VAL A 41 1.52 -6.55 -7.66
C VAL A 41 2.90 -7.17 -7.87
N ASN A 42 2.97 -8.46 -8.26
CA ASN A 42 4.27 -9.11 -8.46
C ASN A 42 5.10 -8.49 -9.59
N PRO A 43 4.55 -8.21 -10.79
CA PRO A 43 5.27 -7.47 -11.82
C PRO A 43 5.70 -6.07 -11.36
N TYR A 44 4.82 -5.35 -10.64
CA TYR A 44 5.12 -4.02 -10.10
C TYR A 44 6.28 -4.05 -9.10
N VAL A 45 6.26 -4.98 -8.15
CA VAL A 45 7.35 -5.18 -7.17
C VAL A 45 8.66 -5.50 -7.89
N LYS A 46 8.63 -6.41 -8.85
CA LYS A 46 9.81 -6.79 -9.64
C LYS A 46 10.37 -5.58 -10.40
N GLN A 47 9.53 -4.82 -11.10
CA GLN A 47 9.94 -3.63 -11.84
C GLN A 47 10.53 -2.57 -10.91
N ALA A 48 9.88 -2.30 -9.77
CA ALA A 48 10.38 -1.33 -8.80
C ALA A 48 11.77 -1.69 -8.26
N LEU A 49 12.03 -2.99 -8.00
CA LEU A 49 13.34 -3.48 -7.58
C LEU A 49 14.40 -3.36 -8.70
N GLU A 50 14.04 -3.69 -9.94
CA GLU A 50 14.93 -3.53 -11.10
C GLU A 50 15.31 -2.05 -11.32
N ASP A 51 14.35 -1.14 -11.13
CA ASP A 51 14.55 0.32 -11.22
C ASP A 51 15.19 0.91 -9.97
N LYS A 52 15.48 0.09 -8.95
CA LYS A 52 16.08 0.50 -7.66
C LYS A 52 15.27 1.57 -6.93
N ARG A 53 13.94 1.47 -7.01
CA ARG A 53 13.02 2.37 -6.30
C ARG A 53 13.00 2.02 -4.81
N ASN A 54 12.72 3.01 -3.97
CA ASN A 54 12.45 2.80 -2.54
C ASN A 54 11.08 2.12 -2.40
N LEU A 55 11.08 0.79 -2.29
CA LEU A 55 9.85 -0.01 -2.28
C LEU A 55 9.41 -0.36 -0.87
N ILE A 56 8.19 -0.01 -0.54
CA ILE A 56 7.57 -0.15 0.77
C ILE A 56 6.33 -1.04 0.68
N TYR A 57 6.29 -2.07 1.48
CA TYR A 57 5.14 -2.93 1.67
C TYR A 57 4.54 -2.67 3.05
N ILE A 58 3.32 -2.14 3.10
CA ILE A 58 2.60 -1.90 4.34
C ILE A 58 1.62 -3.04 4.56
N ASN A 59 1.93 -3.92 5.50
CA ASN A 59 1.11 -5.06 5.89
C ASN A 59 0.26 -4.70 7.10
N PHE A 60 -1.05 -4.73 6.92
CA PHE A 60 -2.05 -4.63 7.98
C PHE A 60 -3.18 -5.64 7.80
N GLY A 61 -3.10 -6.48 6.78
CA GLY A 61 -4.02 -7.58 6.57
C GLY A 61 -3.83 -8.71 7.59
N GLN A 62 -4.89 -9.49 7.78
CA GLN A 62 -4.88 -10.71 8.61
C GLN A 62 -4.68 -11.98 7.77
N HIS A 63 -4.46 -11.82 6.48
CA HIS A 63 -4.16 -12.89 5.54
C HIS A 63 -2.65 -13.10 5.40
N GLU A 64 -2.27 -14.17 4.72
CA GLU A 64 -0.88 -14.41 4.34
C GLU A 64 -0.37 -13.26 3.46
N PRO A 65 0.77 -12.64 3.78
CA PRO A 65 1.32 -11.55 3.00
C PRO A 65 1.54 -11.92 1.53
N LEU A 66 1.31 -10.96 0.64
CA LEU A 66 1.54 -11.15 -0.80
C LEU A 66 3.03 -11.24 -1.15
N ILE A 67 3.87 -10.62 -0.34
CA ILE A 67 5.33 -10.79 -0.42
C ILE A 67 5.72 -12.00 0.43
N PRO A 68 6.47 -12.97 -0.12
CA PRO A 68 6.86 -14.16 0.61
C PRO A 68 7.64 -13.82 1.88
N MET A 69 7.14 -14.25 3.03
CA MET A 69 7.75 -14.09 4.34
C MET A 69 7.88 -15.45 5.00
N ASP A 70 8.95 -15.67 5.73
CA ASP A 70 9.15 -16.85 6.53
C ASP A 70 8.92 -16.59 8.03
N GLU A 71 8.96 -17.64 8.85
CA GLU A 71 8.70 -17.54 10.29
C GLU A 71 9.67 -16.56 10.99
N SER A 72 10.93 -16.54 10.56
CA SER A 72 11.97 -15.62 11.09
C SER A 72 11.65 -14.15 10.79
N ASP A 73 11.01 -13.84 9.66
CA ASP A 73 10.60 -12.47 9.32
C ASP A 73 9.48 -12.00 10.23
N PHE A 74 8.51 -12.86 10.52
CA PHE A 74 7.43 -12.56 11.47
C PHE A 74 7.97 -12.37 12.89
N GLU A 75 8.89 -13.23 13.36
CA GLU A 75 9.53 -13.09 14.66
C GLU A 75 10.26 -11.74 14.81
N LYS A 76 10.99 -11.32 13.73
CA LYS A 76 11.67 -10.02 13.73
C LYS A 76 10.68 -8.86 13.80
N LEU A 77 9.61 -8.88 13.00
CA LEU A 77 8.57 -7.83 13.03
C LEU A 77 7.91 -7.73 14.41
N GLU A 78 7.61 -8.87 15.04
CA GLU A 78 7.06 -8.87 16.39
C GLU A 78 8.07 -8.36 17.44
N ALA A 79 9.36 -8.68 17.28
CA ALA A 79 10.42 -8.15 18.15
C ALA A 79 10.54 -6.63 18.00
N GLU A 80 10.53 -6.10 16.77
CA GLU A 80 10.54 -4.66 16.52
C GLU A 80 9.29 -3.96 17.09
N ARG A 81 8.12 -4.58 16.95
CA ARG A 81 6.87 -4.04 17.52
C ARG A 81 6.88 -3.93 19.02
N ASN A 82 7.53 -4.88 19.72
CA ASN A 82 7.62 -4.90 21.17
C ASN A 82 8.82 -4.10 21.72
N ASN A 83 9.64 -3.54 20.85
CA ASN A 83 10.80 -2.75 21.23
C ASN A 83 10.39 -1.28 21.46
N PRO A 84 10.48 -0.76 22.71
CA PRO A 84 10.07 0.61 23.02
C PRO A 84 10.96 1.69 22.36
N ASP A 85 12.14 1.33 21.89
CA ASP A 85 13.06 2.24 21.21
C ASP A 85 12.83 2.33 19.71
N THR A 86 11.93 1.52 19.17
CA THR A 86 11.60 1.47 17.73
C THR A 86 10.33 2.27 17.45
N GLU A 87 10.40 3.17 16.48
CA GLU A 87 9.25 3.98 16.06
C GLU A 87 8.21 3.16 15.29
N PHE A 88 8.67 2.21 14.46
CA PHE A 88 7.80 1.37 13.62
C PHE A 88 8.30 -0.07 13.59
N ALA A 89 7.39 -1.03 13.62
CA ALA A 89 7.70 -2.43 13.34
C ALA A 89 8.05 -2.60 11.85
N MET A 90 9.34 -2.68 11.55
CA MET A 90 9.84 -2.73 10.17
C MET A 90 11.03 -3.68 10.03
N ILE A 91 11.03 -4.44 8.95
CA ILE A 91 12.20 -5.20 8.48
C ILE A 91 12.49 -4.86 7.02
N GLU A 92 13.73 -5.11 6.59
CA GLU A 92 14.09 -5.05 5.19
C GLU A 92 14.40 -6.48 4.69
N LYS A 93 13.76 -6.85 3.58
CA LYS A 93 13.94 -8.14 2.93
C LYS A 93 14.06 -7.97 1.42
N GLU A 94 15.15 -8.41 0.83
CA GLU A 94 15.39 -8.38 -0.63
C GLU A 94 15.18 -7.00 -1.28
N GLY A 95 15.51 -5.92 -0.55
CA GLY A 95 15.34 -4.55 -1.03
C GLY A 95 13.92 -3.99 -0.85
N ILE A 96 13.05 -4.69 -0.13
CA ILE A 96 11.70 -4.25 0.21
C ILE A 96 11.66 -3.92 1.70
N LYS A 97 11.22 -2.73 2.04
CA LYS A 97 10.92 -2.36 3.42
C LYS A 97 9.51 -2.80 3.77
N ILE A 98 9.39 -3.69 4.75
CA ILE A 98 8.12 -4.27 5.18
C ILE A 98 7.74 -3.67 6.52
N TYR A 99 6.67 -2.91 6.53
CA TYR A 99 6.07 -2.33 7.73
C TYR A 99 4.87 -3.15 8.18
N LYS A 100 4.79 -3.46 9.47
CA LYS A 100 3.61 -4.08 10.09
C LYS A 100 2.85 -3.04 10.87
N VAL A 101 1.66 -2.66 10.41
CA VAL A 101 0.74 -1.75 11.09
C VAL A 101 -0.36 -2.56 11.76
N ASP A 102 -0.78 -2.17 12.97
CA ASP A 102 -1.83 -2.90 13.69
C ASP A 102 -3.22 -2.55 13.16
N PRO A 103 -3.94 -3.51 12.55
CA PRO A 103 -5.29 -3.27 12.07
C PRO A 103 -6.32 -3.12 13.19
N MET A 104 -5.98 -3.45 14.45
CA MET A 104 -6.90 -3.36 15.60
C MET A 104 -6.87 -2.00 16.29
N GLU A 105 -5.97 -1.12 15.90
CA GLU A 105 -5.91 0.26 16.36
C GLU A 105 -7.15 1.06 15.93
N GLN A 106 -7.45 2.16 16.65
CA GLN A 106 -8.51 3.08 16.22
C GLN A 106 -8.13 3.75 14.89
N PHE A 107 -9.14 4.19 14.14
CA PHE A 107 -8.95 4.79 12.81
C PHE A 107 -7.92 5.91 12.80
N GLU A 108 -7.97 6.78 13.79
CA GLU A 108 -7.06 7.93 13.91
C GLU A 108 -5.61 7.47 14.15
N SER A 109 -5.40 6.52 15.07
CA SER A 109 -4.07 5.96 15.36
C SER A 109 -3.51 5.22 14.15
N PHE A 110 -4.32 4.36 13.54
CA PHE A 110 -3.95 3.64 12.31
C PHE A 110 -3.55 4.60 11.19
N THR A 111 -4.39 5.60 10.92
CA THR A 111 -4.13 6.58 9.85
C THR A 111 -2.88 7.40 10.15
N LEU A 112 -2.68 7.80 11.40
CA LEU A 112 -1.50 8.56 11.82
C LEU A 112 -0.23 7.73 11.65
N GLU A 113 -0.23 6.45 12.05
CA GLU A 113 0.91 5.56 11.87
C GLU A 113 1.28 5.40 10.39
N VAL A 114 0.30 5.15 9.52
CA VAL A 114 0.51 5.09 8.07
C VAL A 114 1.09 6.39 7.53
N HIS A 115 0.56 7.55 7.95
CA HIS A 115 1.08 8.85 7.51
C HIS A 115 2.50 9.12 8.01
N ASN A 116 2.84 8.70 9.22
CA ASN A 116 4.19 8.82 9.76
C ASN A 116 5.18 7.94 8.97
N ILE A 117 4.79 6.73 8.58
CA ILE A 117 5.58 5.88 7.68
C ILE A 117 5.81 6.59 6.34
N ILE A 118 4.76 7.12 5.71
CA ILE A 118 4.85 7.85 4.44
C ILE A 118 5.78 9.07 4.58
N THR A 119 5.67 9.80 5.68
CA THR A 119 6.53 10.96 5.96
C THR A 119 8.00 10.57 6.09
N LYS A 120 8.27 9.47 6.80
CA LYS A 120 9.63 8.94 7.00
C LYS A 120 10.27 8.48 5.70
N GLU A 121 9.52 7.79 4.85
CA GLU A 121 10.02 7.27 3.58
C GLU A 121 10.18 8.36 2.51
N GLY A 122 9.38 9.42 2.57
CA GLY A 122 9.56 10.65 1.80
C GLY A 122 9.20 10.54 0.33
N PHE A 123 9.95 11.29 -0.50
CA PHE A 123 9.69 11.41 -1.94
C PHE A 123 10.08 10.18 -2.74
N ASP A 124 9.44 10.01 -3.89
CA ASP A 124 9.75 8.98 -4.90
C ASP A 124 9.63 7.53 -4.39
N ALA A 125 8.89 7.31 -3.30
CA ALA A 125 8.67 6.00 -2.73
C ALA A 125 7.56 5.24 -3.47
N PHE A 126 7.70 3.91 -3.58
CA PHE A 126 6.75 2.99 -4.21
C PHE A 126 6.09 2.15 -3.15
N TYR A 127 4.77 2.13 -3.11
CA TYR A 127 3.99 1.49 -2.05
C TYR A 127 3.13 0.34 -2.54
N VAL A 128 3.03 -0.70 -1.71
CA VAL A 128 1.97 -1.70 -1.75
C VAL A 128 1.24 -1.68 -0.41
N PHE A 129 -0.06 -1.37 -0.42
CA PHE A 129 -0.92 -1.38 0.75
C PHE A 129 -1.71 -2.68 0.81
N ASP A 130 -1.48 -3.52 1.81
CA ASP A 130 -2.02 -4.87 1.86
C ASP A 130 -2.73 -5.19 3.17
N CYS A 131 -4.03 -5.31 3.22
CA CYS A 131 -5.10 -5.01 2.28
C CYS A 131 -6.20 -4.20 3.01
N LEU A 132 -6.57 -3.04 2.47
CA LEU A 132 -7.54 -2.16 3.13
C LEU A 132 -8.91 -2.81 3.35
N SER A 133 -9.34 -3.71 2.47
CA SER A 133 -10.62 -4.40 2.63
C SER A 133 -10.70 -5.30 3.87
N ASP A 134 -9.56 -5.70 4.44
CA ASP A 134 -9.52 -6.51 5.65
C ASP A 134 -9.79 -5.68 6.91
N LEU A 135 -9.58 -4.36 6.86
CA LEU A 135 -9.88 -3.46 7.96
C LEU A 135 -11.36 -3.44 8.33
N GLN A 136 -12.27 -3.80 7.39
CA GLN A 136 -13.70 -3.93 7.69
C GLN A 136 -13.98 -4.99 8.74
N ALA A 137 -13.17 -6.05 8.82
CA ALA A 137 -13.32 -7.08 9.84
C ALA A 137 -12.91 -6.58 11.24
N ALA A 138 -12.05 -5.56 11.30
CA ALA A 138 -11.56 -4.99 12.56
C ALA A 138 -12.48 -3.86 13.07
N TRP A 139 -12.61 -2.77 12.31
CA TRP A 139 -13.35 -1.59 12.76
C TRP A 139 -13.84 -0.70 11.61
N ALA A 140 -13.25 -0.85 10.43
CA ALA A 140 -13.49 0.10 9.36
C ALA A 140 -14.90 -0.01 8.79
N THR A 141 -15.61 1.10 8.77
CA THR A 141 -16.82 1.25 7.97
C THR A 141 -16.46 1.68 6.56
N ASP A 142 -17.39 1.55 5.63
CA ASP A 142 -17.21 2.07 4.26
C ASP A 142 -16.89 3.56 4.23
N LEU A 143 -17.45 4.33 5.16
CA LEU A 143 -17.16 5.77 5.30
C LEU A 143 -15.70 6.00 5.70
N MET A 144 -15.18 5.23 6.67
CA MET A 144 -13.78 5.29 7.11
C MET A 144 -12.83 4.93 5.98
N MET A 145 -13.17 3.90 5.19
CA MET A 145 -12.38 3.53 4.01
C MET A 145 -12.28 4.68 3.00
N GLY A 146 -13.41 5.29 2.64
CA GLY A 146 -13.43 6.46 1.77
C GLY A 146 -12.64 7.65 2.34
N ASN A 147 -12.73 7.89 3.64
CA ASN A 147 -11.97 8.95 4.31
C ASN A 147 -10.47 8.66 4.32
N PHE A 148 -10.04 7.40 4.53
CA PHE A 148 -8.64 7.02 4.45
C PHE A 148 -8.04 7.41 3.09
N PHE A 149 -8.68 7.04 1.98
CA PHE A 149 -8.22 7.41 0.64
C PHE A 149 -8.18 8.93 0.46
N ARG A 150 -9.21 9.63 0.92
CA ARG A 150 -9.33 11.07 0.78
C ARG A 150 -8.22 11.87 1.48
N VAL A 151 -7.65 11.35 2.56
CA VAL A 151 -6.54 12.00 3.26
C VAL A 151 -5.17 11.48 2.84
N THR A 152 -5.08 10.19 2.48
CA THR A 152 -3.80 9.54 2.18
C THR A 152 -3.36 9.76 0.72
N CYS A 153 -4.27 9.62 -0.25
CA CYS A 153 -3.89 9.75 -1.67
C CYS A 153 -3.36 11.15 -2.06
N PRO A 154 -3.96 12.28 -1.62
CA PRO A 154 -3.39 13.59 -1.88
C PRO A 154 -1.99 13.78 -1.25
N TYR A 155 -1.75 13.14 -0.10
CA TYR A 155 -0.46 13.20 0.56
C TYR A 155 0.60 12.41 -0.22
N LEU A 156 0.28 11.20 -0.67
CA LEU A 156 1.14 10.41 -1.56
C LEU A 156 1.43 11.15 -2.87
N PHE A 157 0.43 11.81 -3.45
CA PHE A 157 0.59 12.61 -4.66
C PHE A 157 1.60 13.76 -4.49
N ILE A 158 1.55 14.49 -3.37
CA ILE A 158 2.47 15.61 -3.08
C ILE A 158 3.92 15.12 -2.95
N LEU A 159 4.12 13.87 -2.54
CA LEU A 159 5.44 13.25 -2.38
C LEU A 159 5.95 12.56 -3.66
N ASP A 160 5.27 12.74 -4.80
CA ASP A 160 5.63 12.11 -6.07
C ASP A 160 5.79 10.58 -5.94
N THR A 161 4.93 9.91 -5.16
CA THR A 161 4.99 8.46 -4.91
C THR A 161 4.14 7.68 -5.91
N VAL A 162 4.31 6.35 -5.97
CA VAL A 162 3.38 5.45 -6.65
C VAL A 162 2.84 4.44 -5.65
N ALA A 163 1.53 4.26 -5.58
CA ALA A 163 0.92 3.38 -4.61
C ALA A 163 -0.11 2.43 -5.23
N PHE A 164 0.00 1.14 -4.91
CA PHE A 164 -0.94 0.09 -5.31
C PHE A 164 -1.81 -0.31 -4.12
N PHE A 165 -3.13 -0.29 -4.34
CA PHE A 165 -4.14 -0.62 -3.34
C PHE A 165 -5.06 -1.72 -3.86
N PRO A 166 -5.12 -2.91 -3.23
CA PRO A 166 -6.16 -3.88 -3.51
C PRO A 166 -7.46 -3.52 -2.78
N VAL A 167 -8.56 -3.58 -3.52
CA VAL A 167 -9.92 -3.45 -3.00
C VAL A 167 -10.74 -4.64 -3.48
N ILE A 168 -11.34 -5.39 -2.55
CA ILE A 168 -12.07 -6.60 -2.88
C ILE A 168 -13.49 -6.26 -3.34
N ARG A 169 -13.85 -6.71 -4.54
CA ARG A 169 -15.18 -6.51 -5.13
C ARG A 169 -16.27 -7.04 -4.23
N GLY A 170 -17.35 -6.28 -4.10
CA GLY A 170 -18.52 -6.67 -3.32
C GLY A 170 -18.38 -6.53 -1.81
N LYS A 171 -17.20 -6.19 -1.29
CA LYS A 171 -17.02 -5.87 0.14
C LYS A 171 -17.39 -4.43 0.48
N HIS A 172 -17.38 -3.52 -0.48
CA HIS A 172 -17.60 -2.09 -0.26
C HIS A 172 -18.87 -1.59 -0.94
N SER A 173 -19.54 -0.61 -0.33
CA SER A 173 -20.69 0.07 -0.92
C SER A 173 -20.30 0.86 -2.18
N PHE A 174 -21.29 1.11 -3.03
CA PHE A 174 -21.09 1.94 -4.21
C PHE A 174 -20.60 3.37 -3.84
N GLU A 175 -21.10 3.92 -2.74
CA GLU A 175 -20.68 5.24 -2.26
C GLU A 175 -19.20 5.27 -1.85
N SER A 176 -18.73 4.22 -1.14
CA SER A 176 -17.31 4.11 -0.77
C SER A 176 -16.41 4.00 -2.00
N ILE A 177 -16.79 3.14 -2.95
CA ILE A 177 -16.05 3.00 -4.21
C ILE A 177 -16.03 4.31 -5.01
N ALA A 178 -17.14 5.06 -5.03
CA ALA A 178 -17.17 6.37 -5.70
C ALA A 178 -16.18 7.35 -5.06
N LYS A 179 -16.14 7.43 -3.71
CA LYS A 179 -15.16 8.27 -2.99
C LYS A 179 -13.71 7.87 -3.27
N ILE A 180 -13.42 6.57 -3.32
CA ILE A 180 -12.09 6.09 -3.68
C ILE A 180 -11.72 6.56 -5.10
N ARG A 181 -12.61 6.41 -6.07
CA ARG A 181 -12.40 6.82 -7.46
C ARG A 181 -12.20 8.33 -7.66
N GLU A 182 -12.71 9.16 -6.74
CA GLU A 182 -12.52 10.61 -6.79
C GLU A 182 -11.12 11.05 -6.33
N THR A 183 -10.36 10.15 -5.69
CA THR A 183 -9.06 10.44 -5.07
C THR A 183 -7.89 9.65 -5.65
N THR A 184 -8.16 8.77 -6.62
CA THR A 184 -7.18 7.87 -7.24
C THR A 184 -7.13 8.01 -8.76
#